data_1694642db73c183a8b71e9d2e8649481
#
_entry.id   1694642db73c183a8b71e9d2e8649481
#
_cell.length_a   1.000
_cell.length_b   1.000
_cell.length_c   1.000
_cell.angle_alpha   90.00
_cell.angle_beta   90.00
_cell.angle_gamma   90.00
#
_symmetry.space_group_name_H-M   'P 1'
#
loop_
_entity.id
_entity.type
_entity.pdbx_description
1 polymer ?
#
loop_
_entity_poly.entity_id
_entity_poly.type
_entity_poly.pdbx_seq_one_letter_code
_entity_poly.pdbx_strand_id
1 'polypeptide(L)'
;MTDLFPLTRRILLTVTALAVMVLTAQCQTRNSAAGTQAANPPTKPAPATPLDAKKAALGGTTWNPDWDAIVENAIPPEMLSPQVPRDVARFCPRFYDMSETDKRAFWAYFFQALAGAEAGLNPTTRADHSEPEVSVPDSVTGMSGRTEGLLQLTYADAKRYGCDFDWQTDRKLKANDPNKTILQPRNNLECGVKILYKQVIEHQRPLLYRAGYWSTLQPGRPSYQVFAKQMTNPPLACGLWTKPPVKQAETAKKAREPVANTNSSH
;
A
#
# COMPACT_ATOMS: atom_id res chain seq x y z
N MET A 1 50.33 39.75 22.28
CA MET A 1 50.94 38.54 22.82
C MET A 1 50.19 37.39 22.14
N THR A 2 50.62 37.02 20.94
CA THR A 2 51.57 35.91 20.66
C THR A 2 50.95 34.57 21.07
N ASP A 3 50.71 33.55 20.30
CA ASP A 3 51.36 32.98 19.10
C ASP A 3 50.35 32.02 18.44
N LEU A 4 50.15 31.95 17.15
CA LEU A 4 50.92 31.26 16.09
C LEU A 4 51.36 29.83 16.47
N PHE A 5 50.85 28.75 15.81
CA PHE A 5 51.40 28.15 14.63
C PHE A 5 50.68 26.87 14.19
N PRO A 6 50.79 26.48 12.93
CA PRO A 6 50.04 25.42 12.25
C PRO A 6 50.85 24.13 12.16
N LEU A 7 50.21 23.01 11.81
CA LEU A 7 50.93 21.82 11.32
C LEU A 7 50.11 21.08 10.25
N THR A 8 50.56 21.39 9.05
CA THR A 8 50.41 20.56 7.85
C THR A 8 50.91 19.14 8.05
N ARG A 9 50.18 18.13 7.66
CA ARG A 9 50.72 16.82 7.37
C ARG A 9 50.18 16.27 6.07
N ARG A 10 51.03 16.37 5.06
CA ARG A 10 50.97 15.59 3.80
C ARG A 10 51.33 14.15 4.11
N ILE A 11 50.64 13.19 3.52
CA ILE A 11 51.09 11.82 3.21
C ILE A 11 50.18 11.38 2.06
N LEU A 12 50.65 11.36 0.89
CA LEU A 12 51.44 10.39 0.13
C LEU A 12 50.57 9.35 -0.57
N LEU A 13 50.49 9.53 -1.87
CA LEU A 13 50.00 8.60 -2.89
C LEU A 13 50.78 7.27 -2.81
N THR A 14 50.09 6.15 -2.83
CA THR A 14 50.64 4.90 -3.39
C THR A 14 49.69 4.34 -4.42
N VAL A 15 50.14 4.45 -5.65
CA VAL A 15 49.65 3.72 -6.82
C VAL A 15 50.19 2.29 -6.71
N THR A 16 49.35 1.30 -6.78
CA THR A 16 49.73 -0.09 -7.11
C THR A 16 48.77 -0.61 -8.17
N ALA A 17 49.29 -0.67 -9.34
CA ALA A 17 48.79 -1.45 -10.46
C ALA A 17 49.32 -2.90 -10.32
N LEU A 18 48.54 -3.89 -10.68
CA LEU A 18 48.83 -5.25 -11.17
C LEU A 18 47.57 -6.09 -11.00
N ALA A 19 47.12 -6.96 -11.82
CA ALA A 19 47.51 -7.59 -13.05
C ALA A 19 46.29 -8.33 -13.58
N VAL A 20 46.12 -8.33 -14.85
CA VAL A 20 45.19 -9.15 -15.65
C VAL A 20 45.49 -10.64 -15.45
N MET A 21 44.50 -11.45 -15.09
CA MET A 21 44.51 -12.89 -15.38
C MET A 21 43.24 -13.27 -16.13
N VAL A 22 43.41 -13.47 -17.40
CA VAL A 22 42.48 -14.16 -18.29
C VAL A 22 42.55 -15.64 -17.98
N LEU A 23 41.46 -16.21 -17.52
CA LEU A 23 41.28 -17.68 -17.51
C LEU A 23 40.08 -18.02 -18.41
N THR A 24 40.44 -18.47 -19.60
CA THR A 24 39.55 -19.20 -20.50
C THR A 24 39.27 -20.57 -19.95
N ALA A 25 38.04 -20.89 -19.58
CA ALA A 25 37.61 -22.25 -19.35
C ALA A 25 36.53 -22.63 -20.36
N GLN A 26 36.85 -23.66 -21.13
CA GLN A 26 36.09 -24.19 -22.25
C GLN A 26 34.78 -24.85 -21.80
N CYS A 27 33.76 -24.61 -22.57
CA CYS A 27 32.49 -25.32 -22.59
C CYS A 27 32.68 -26.81 -22.79
N GLN A 28 32.11 -27.62 -21.90
CA GLN A 28 31.71 -29.00 -22.20
C GLN A 28 30.19 -29.06 -22.25
N THR A 29 29.70 -29.25 -23.46
CA THR A 29 28.31 -29.61 -23.77
C THR A 29 27.98 -30.97 -23.19
N ARG A 30 27.03 -31.03 -22.23
CA ARG A 30 26.27 -32.22 -21.91
C ARG A 30 24.81 -31.99 -22.34
N ASN A 31 24.45 -32.63 -23.42
CA ASN A 31 23.04 -32.83 -23.82
C ASN A 31 22.38 -33.72 -22.74
N SER A 32 21.40 -33.15 -22.03
CA SER A 32 20.38 -33.88 -21.33
C SER A 32 19.03 -33.33 -21.77
N ALA A 33 18.34 -34.09 -22.58
CA ALA A 33 16.96 -33.84 -22.94
C ALA A 33 16.09 -33.99 -21.69
N ALA A 34 15.62 -32.87 -21.15
CA ALA A 34 14.54 -32.83 -20.18
C ALA A 34 13.46 -31.91 -20.75
N GLY A 35 12.25 -32.43 -20.84
CA GLY A 35 11.12 -31.80 -21.52
C GLY A 35 10.82 -30.41 -20.98
N THR A 36 10.88 -29.45 -21.88
CA THR A 36 10.49 -28.07 -21.64
C THR A 36 8.96 -28.00 -21.65
N GLN A 37 8.35 -28.01 -20.46
CA GLN A 37 7.00 -27.48 -20.35
C GLN A 37 7.08 -25.98 -20.67
N ALA A 38 6.50 -25.59 -21.79
CA ALA A 38 6.34 -24.21 -22.19
C ALA A 38 5.51 -23.50 -21.11
N ALA A 39 6.16 -22.60 -20.35
CA ALA A 39 5.47 -21.66 -19.50
C ALA A 39 4.58 -20.80 -20.39
N ASN A 40 3.27 -20.84 -20.18
CA ASN A 40 2.35 -19.95 -20.85
C ASN A 40 2.78 -18.51 -20.60
N PRO A 41 2.82 -17.64 -21.63
CA PRO A 41 3.10 -16.23 -21.46
C PRO A 41 2.03 -15.65 -20.51
N PRO A 42 2.40 -14.64 -19.68
CA PRO A 42 1.44 -13.99 -18.77
C PRO A 42 0.26 -13.48 -19.60
N THR A 43 -0.92 -14.02 -19.31
CA THR A 43 -2.17 -13.64 -19.98
C THR A 43 -2.37 -12.15 -19.69
N LYS A 44 -2.35 -11.32 -20.74
CA LYS A 44 -2.73 -9.92 -20.66
C LYS A 44 -4.09 -9.85 -19.99
N PRO A 45 -4.27 -8.99 -18.93
CA PRO A 45 -5.57 -8.84 -18.29
C PRO A 45 -6.64 -8.59 -19.36
N ALA A 46 -7.75 -9.31 -19.28
CA ALA A 46 -8.87 -9.08 -20.19
C ALA A 46 -9.29 -7.61 -20.08
N PRO A 47 -9.62 -6.93 -21.18
CA PRO A 47 -10.12 -5.56 -21.12
C PRO A 47 -11.35 -5.53 -20.22
N ALA A 48 -11.40 -4.56 -19.28
CA ALA A 48 -12.51 -4.36 -18.37
C ALA A 48 -13.83 -4.29 -19.18
N THR A 49 -14.84 -4.97 -18.70
CA THR A 49 -16.13 -4.97 -19.40
C THR A 49 -16.75 -3.55 -19.36
N PRO A 50 -17.61 -3.18 -20.32
CA PRO A 50 -18.30 -1.89 -20.31
C PRO A 50 -19.11 -1.64 -19.02
N LEU A 51 -19.49 -2.70 -18.31
CA LEU A 51 -20.17 -2.65 -17.03
C LEU A 51 -19.23 -2.19 -15.92
N ASP A 52 -17.97 -2.67 -15.93
CA ASP A 52 -16.94 -2.29 -14.96
C ASP A 52 -16.52 -0.84 -15.16
N ALA A 53 -16.36 -0.40 -16.40
CA ALA A 53 -16.08 1.00 -16.74
C ALA A 53 -17.25 1.93 -16.32
N LYS A 54 -18.51 1.51 -16.49
CA LYS A 54 -19.68 2.27 -16.07
C LYS A 54 -19.82 2.32 -14.54
N LYS A 55 -19.46 1.25 -13.82
CA LYS A 55 -19.48 1.18 -12.35
C LYS A 55 -18.36 2.04 -11.75
N ALA A 56 -17.18 2.05 -12.38
CA ALA A 56 -16.07 2.94 -12.01
C ALA A 56 -16.41 4.42 -12.28
N ALA A 57 -17.10 4.72 -13.38
CA ALA A 57 -17.52 6.08 -13.74
C ALA A 57 -18.65 6.63 -12.85
N LEU A 58 -19.41 5.77 -12.15
CA LEU A 58 -20.48 6.16 -11.23
C LEU A 58 -19.98 6.45 -9.81
N GLY A 59 -18.66 6.54 -9.60
CA GLY A 59 -18.06 6.88 -8.30
C GLY A 59 -18.54 5.92 -7.22
N GLY A 60 -18.19 4.64 -7.37
CA GLY A 60 -18.62 3.62 -6.42
C GLY A 60 -18.07 3.95 -5.02
N THR A 61 -18.97 4.14 -4.06
CA THR A 61 -18.65 4.27 -2.63
C THR A 61 -18.27 2.92 -2.00
N THR A 62 -17.80 1.98 -2.82
CA THR A 62 -17.43 0.63 -2.41
C THR A 62 -15.98 0.35 -2.77
N TRP A 63 -15.28 -0.30 -1.83
CA TRP A 63 -13.94 -0.78 -2.07
C TRP A 63 -13.93 -1.80 -3.23
N ASN A 64 -13.01 -1.60 -4.18
CA ASN A 64 -12.81 -2.57 -5.25
C ASN A 64 -11.92 -3.71 -4.72
N PRO A 65 -12.35 -4.99 -4.80
CA PRO A 65 -11.54 -6.12 -4.34
C PRO A 65 -10.14 -6.20 -4.95
N ASP A 66 -9.94 -5.71 -6.18
CA ASP A 66 -8.63 -5.67 -6.82
C ASP A 66 -7.62 -4.77 -6.08
N TRP A 67 -8.12 -3.85 -5.27
CA TRP A 67 -7.26 -2.96 -4.47
C TRP A 67 -6.63 -3.67 -3.27
N ASP A 68 -7.21 -4.76 -2.79
CA ASP A 68 -6.59 -5.61 -1.77
C ASP A 68 -5.23 -6.12 -2.28
N ALA A 69 -5.19 -6.69 -3.49
CA ALA A 69 -3.96 -7.20 -4.08
C ALA A 69 -2.91 -6.10 -4.31
N ILE A 70 -3.33 -4.86 -4.63
CA ILE A 70 -2.40 -3.72 -4.74
C ILE A 70 -1.71 -3.46 -3.40
N VAL A 71 -2.49 -3.34 -2.33
CA VAL A 71 -1.95 -3.10 -0.99
C VAL A 71 -1.10 -4.28 -0.52
N GLU A 72 -1.62 -5.51 -0.60
CA GLU A 72 -0.93 -6.72 -0.15
C GLU A 72 0.43 -6.89 -0.82
N ASN A 73 0.53 -6.63 -2.12
CA ASN A 73 1.78 -6.70 -2.88
C ASN A 73 2.74 -5.56 -2.53
N ALA A 74 2.23 -4.38 -2.17
CA ALA A 74 3.05 -3.22 -1.81
C ALA A 74 3.63 -3.33 -0.37
N ILE A 75 3.02 -4.13 0.53
CA ILE A 75 3.48 -4.27 1.92
C ILE A 75 4.87 -4.93 1.96
N PRO A 76 5.91 -4.23 2.44
CA PRO A 76 7.24 -4.80 2.59
C PRO A 76 7.32 -5.75 3.79
N PRO A 77 8.29 -6.71 3.80
CA PRO A 77 8.43 -7.71 4.86
C PRO A 77 8.53 -7.12 6.27
N GLU A 78 9.15 -5.95 6.42
CA GLU A 78 9.32 -5.29 7.71
C GLU A 78 7.98 -4.89 8.34
N MET A 79 6.96 -4.56 7.53
CA MET A 79 5.60 -4.32 8.01
C MET A 79 4.84 -5.60 8.40
N LEU A 80 5.41 -6.77 8.18
CA LEU A 80 4.89 -8.06 8.63
C LEU A 80 5.64 -8.59 9.87
N SER A 81 6.71 -7.91 10.26
CA SER A 81 7.63 -8.30 11.32
C SER A 81 7.21 -7.76 12.70
N PRO A 82 7.89 -8.20 13.78
CA PRO A 82 7.70 -7.61 15.12
C PRO A 82 8.14 -6.14 15.26
N GLN A 83 8.74 -5.53 14.22
CA GLN A 83 9.12 -4.12 14.22
C GLN A 83 7.92 -3.18 14.16
N VAL A 84 6.76 -3.67 13.70
CA VAL A 84 5.52 -2.90 13.68
C VAL A 84 5.17 -2.43 15.09
N PRO A 85 4.76 -1.15 15.29
CA PRO A 85 4.44 -0.61 16.59
C PRO A 85 3.32 -1.37 17.32
N ARG A 86 3.44 -1.50 18.65
CA ARG A 86 2.51 -2.26 19.48
C ARG A 86 1.06 -1.79 19.43
N ASP A 87 0.81 -0.55 19.06
CA ASP A 87 -0.54 -0.02 18.97
C ASP A 87 -1.36 -0.58 17.79
N VAL A 88 -0.73 -1.33 16.86
CA VAL A 88 -1.45 -2.15 15.86
C VAL A 88 -2.42 -3.13 16.53
N ALA A 89 -2.06 -3.63 17.71
CA ALA A 89 -2.90 -4.57 18.48
C ALA A 89 -4.25 -3.97 18.93
N ARG A 90 -4.41 -2.64 18.86
CA ARG A 90 -5.72 -2.00 19.11
C ARG A 90 -6.76 -2.38 18.06
N PHE A 91 -6.33 -2.68 16.85
CA PHE A 91 -7.19 -3.05 15.72
C PHE A 91 -7.09 -4.53 15.37
N CYS A 92 -5.97 -5.16 15.71
CA CYS A 92 -5.70 -6.56 15.42
C CYS A 92 -4.90 -7.19 16.60
N PRO A 93 -5.56 -7.62 17.69
CA PRO A 93 -4.89 -8.13 18.88
C PRO A 93 -3.90 -9.25 18.63
N ARG A 94 -4.20 -10.12 17.64
CA ARG A 94 -3.35 -11.25 17.28
C ARG A 94 -2.34 -10.96 16.17
N PHE A 95 -2.15 -9.70 15.79
CA PHE A 95 -1.30 -9.32 14.65
C PHE A 95 0.06 -10.03 14.65
N TYR A 96 0.73 -10.11 15.80
CA TYR A 96 2.08 -10.69 15.88
C TYR A 96 2.11 -12.22 15.73
N ASP A 97 0.98 -12.89 16.01
CA ASP A 97 0.83 -14.35 15.94
C ASP A 97 0.24 -14.83 14.61
N MET A 98 -0.10 -13.90 13.70
CA MET A 98 -0.72 -14.22 12.43
C MET A 98 0.33 -14.65 11.38
N SER A 99 -0.15 -15.40 10.39
CA SER A 99 0.63 -15.68 9.18
C SER A 99 0.93 -14.39 8.39
N GLU A 100 1.94 -14.40 7.52
CA GLU A 100 2.22 -13.24 6.65
C GLU A 100 1.04 -12.91 5.75
N THR A 101 0.36 -13.91 5.22
CA THR A 101 -0.85 -13.73 4.40
C THR A 101 -1.94 -13.00 5.17
N ASP A 102 -2.22 -13.43 6.41
CA ASP A 102 -3.23 -12.77 7.24
C ASP A 102 -2.83 -11.33 7.62
N LYS A 103 -1.54 -11.08 7.84
CA LYS A 103 -1.03 -9.71 8.09
C LYS A 103 -1.19 -8.82 6.87
N ARG A 104 -0.96 -9.34 5.65
CA ARG A 104 -1.22 -8.59 4.42
C ARG A 104 -2.68 -8.26 4.27
N ALA A 105 -3.58 -9.21 4.49
CA ALA A 105 -5.02 -8.99 4.48
C ALA A 105 -5.47 -7.96 5.54
N PHE A 106 -4.83 -7.96 6.72
CA PHE A 106 -5.06 -6.91 7.72
C PHE A 106 -4.66 -5.53 7.20
N TRP A 107 -3.52 -5.39 6.55
CA TRP A 107 -3.09 -4.10 5.99
C TRP A 107 -3.98 -3.65 4.85
N ALA A 108 -4.44 -4.55 3.97
CA ALA A 108 -5.43 -4.21 2.94
C ALA A 108 -6.71 -3.65 3.57
N TYR A 109 -7.23 -4.30 4.60
CA TYR A 109 -8.38 -3.82 5.35
C TYR A 109 -8.12 -2.47 6.05
N PHE A 110 -6.92 -2.27 6.60
CA PHE A 110 -6.52 -0.99 7.21
C PHE A 110 -6.56 0.15 6.18
N PHE A 111 -6.00 -0.06 4.99
CA PHE A 111 -6.02 0.94 3.92
C PHE A 111 -7.42 1.15 3.35
N GLN A 112 -8.26 0.14 3.30
CA GLN A 112 -9.68 0.29 2.99
C GLN A 112 -10.38 1.23 3.99
N ALA A 113 -10.17 1.01 5.28
CA ALA A 113 -10.75 1.85 6.33
C ALA A 113 -10.21 3.30 6.27
N LEU A 114 -8.92 3.46 5.99
CA LEU A 114 -8.29 4.77 5.83
C LEU A 114 -8.87 5.51 4.61
N ALA A 115 -8.92 4.86 3.45
CA ALA A 115 -9.50 5.42 2.22
C ALA A 115 -11.00 5.75 2.37
N GLY A 116 -11.71 4.94 3.16
CA GLY A 116 -13.10 5.21 3.51
C GLY A 116 -13.27 6.49 4.32
N ALA A 117 -12.37 6.75 5.25
CA ALA A 117 -12.41 7.95 6.09
C ALA A 117 -11.85 9.20 5.39
N GLU A 118 -10.88 9.05 4.47
CA GLU A 118 -10.26 10.16 3.74
C GLU A 118 -11.10 10.59 2.52
N ALA A 119 -11.60 9.63 1.73
CA ALA A 119 -12.18 9.89 0.42
C ALA A 119 -13.55 9.23 0.19
N GLY A 120 -14.15 8.58 1.21
CA GLY A 120 -15.38 7.82 1.03
C GLY A 120 -15.25 6.70 -0.02
N LEU A 121 -14.06 6.14 -0.18
CA LEU A 121 -13.71 5.12 -1.16
C LEU A 121 -13.81 5.59 -2.63
N ASN A 122 -13.83 6.89 -2.89
CA ASN A 122 -13.87 7.42 -4.23
C ASN A 122 -12.45 7.82 -4.70
N PRO A 123 -11.87 7.15 -5.72
CA PRO A 123 -10.49 7.39 -6.16
C PRO A 123 -10.28 8.75 -6.82
N THR A 124 -11.36 9.42 -7.27
CA THR A 124 -11.28 10.74 -7.91
C THR A 124 -11.61 11.88 -6.96
N THR A 125 -11.70 11.61 -5.65
CA THR A 125 -11.95 12.64 -4.63
C THR A 125 -10.78 13.62 -4.57
N ARG A 126 -11.14 14.89 -4.48
CA ARG A 126 -10.23 15.99 -4.23
C ARG A 126 -10.79 16.83 -3.09
N ALA A 127 -9.94 17.16 -2.14
CA ALA A 127 -10.24 18.11 -1.10
C ALA A 127 -9.35 19.36 -1.22
N ASP A 128 -9.93 20.51 -0.96
CA ASP A 128 -9.22 21.77 -0.83
C ASP A 128 -9.35 22.19 0.65
N HIS A 129 -8.23 22.26 1.35
CA HIS A 129 -8.16 22.59 2.77
C HIS A 129 -7.82 24.06 2.95
N SER A 130 -8.61 24.76 3.75
CA SER A 130 -8.41 26.18 4.07
C SER A 130 -7.70 26.41 5.39
N GLU A 131 -7.51 25.35 6.20
CA GLU A 131 -6.87 25.46 7.51
C GLU A 131 -5.39 25.82 7.36
N PRO A 132 -4.87 26.77 8.17
CA PRO A 132 -3.47 27.21 8.09
C PRO A 132 -2.46 26.08 8.26
N GLU A 133 -2.82 25.04 9.01
CA GLU A 133 -1.96 23.87 9.31
C GLU A 133 -1.70 22.99 8.08
N VAL A 134 -2.60 23.01 7.10
CA VAL A 134 -2.53 22.24 5.85
C VAL A 134 -2.33 23.13 4.63
N SER A 135 -2.32 24.44 4.80
CA SER A 135 -2.19 25.43 3.72
C SER A 135 -0.77 25.68 3.24
N VAL A 136 0.19 24.85 3.69
CA VAL A 136 1.56 24.93 3.18
C VAL A 136 1.55 24.63 1.67
N PRO A 137 2.15 25.49 0.84
CA PRO A 137 2.20 25.24 -0.60
C PRO A 137 2.90 23.91 -0.91
N ASP A 138 2.26 23.09 -1.73
CA ASP A 138 2.88 21.89 -2.27
C ASP A 138 4.12 22.31 -3.10
N SER A 139 5.28 21.77 -2.78
CA SER A 139 6.57 22.15 -3.37
C SER A 139 6.68 21.83 -4.87
N VAL A 140 5.75 21.06 -5.42
CA VAL A 140 5.71 20.67 -6.84
C VAL A 140 4.71 21.51 -7.62
N THR A 141 3.52 21.69 -7.05
CA THR A 141 2.42 22.38 -7.74
C THR A 141 2.35 23.87 -7.42
N GLY A 142 2.93 24.29 -6.29
CA GLY A 142 2.78 25.64 -5.75
C GLY A 142 1.38 25.94 -5.18
N MET A 143 0.45 24.99 -5.22
CA MET A 143 -0.90 25.13 -4.69
C MET A 143 -0.96 24.73 -3.23
N SER A 144 -1.69 25.49 -2.43
CA SER A 144 -1.85 25.22 -1.00
C SER A 144 -3.07 24.34 -0.72
N GLY A 145 -2.98 23.52 0.33
CA GLY A 145 -4.12 22.84 0.93
C GLY A 145 -4.86 21.85 0.04
N ARG A 146 -4.22 21.32 -1.00
CA ARG A 146 -4.88 20.40 -1.94
C ARG A 146 -4.40 18.98 -1.80
N THR A 147 -5.35 18.07 -1.59
CA THR A 147 -5.13 16.64 -1.51
C THR A 147 -6.03 15.88 -2.47
N GLU A 148 -5.56 14.75 -3.01
CA GLU A 148 -6.24 14.03 -4.08
C GLU A 148 -6.19 12.49 -3.89
N GLY A 149 -7.20 11.81 -4.40
CA GLY A 149 -7.28 10.34 -4.48
C GLY A 149 -7.79 9.68 -3.20
N LEU A 150 -7.70 8.34 -3.16
CA LEU A 150 -8.22 7.50 -2.09
C LEU A 150 -7.67 7.87 -0.71
N LEU A 151 -6.41 8.25 -0.63
CA LEU A 151 -5.69 8.53 0.61
C LEU A 151 -5.37 10.01 0.80
N GLN A 152 -5.97 10.86 -0.02
CA GLN A 152 -5.82 12.32 0.04
C GLN A 152 -4.35 12.75 0.08
N LEU A 153 -3.60 12.40 -0.97
CA LEU A 153 -2.16 12.63 -1.11
C LEU A 153 -1.88 13.91 -1.90
N THR A 154 -0.61 14.34 -1.90
CA THR A 154 -0.12 15.52 -2.61
C THR A 154 0.95 15.16 -3.65
N TYR A 155 1.19 16.04 -4.64
CA TYR A 155 2.26 15.80 -5.61
C TYR A 155 3.67 15.93 -5.00
N ALA A 156 3.81 16.65 -3.87
CA ALA A 156 5.07 16.70 -3.12
C ALA A 156 5.51 15.31 -2.60
N ASP A 157 4.57 14.38 -2.45
CA ASP A 157 4.85 13.02 -1.98
C ASP A 157 5.66 12.21 -3.00
N ALA A 158 5.61 12.57 -4.29
CA ALA A 158 6.48 12.00 -5.31
C ALA A 158 7.95 12.15 -4.91
N LYS A 159 8.35 13.35 -4.49
CA LYS A 159 9.73 13.62 -4.05
C LYS A 159 10.00 13.12 -2.62
N ARG A 160 9.01 13.25 -1.72
CA ARG A 160 9.17 12.95 -0.28
C ARG A 160 9.24 11.46 0.02
N TYR A 161 8.46 10.65 -0.72
CA TYR A 161 8.28 9.23 -0.47
C TYR A 161 8.56 8.34 -1.69
N GLY A 162 8.94 8.94 -2.83
CA GLY A 162 9.17 8.19 -4.06
C GLY A 162 7.88 7.64 -4.68
N CYS A 163 6.79 8.43 -4.58
CA CYS A 163 5.50 8.05 -5.17
C CYS A 163 5.49 8.30 -6.68
N ASP A 164 4.73 7.49 -7.41
CA ASP A 164 4.65 7.57 -8.88
C ASP A 164 3.56 8.58 -9.30
N PHE A 165 3.83 9.86 -9.05
CA PHE A 165 2.96 10.99 -9.42
C PHE A 165 3.67 11.91 -10.40
N ASP A 166 3.04 12.19 -11.55
CA ASP A 166 3.55 13.08 -12.60
C ASP A 166 2.71 14.34 -12.73
N TRP A 167 3.08 15.38 -11.98
CA TRP A 167 2.41 16.68 -12.08
C TRP A 167 2.48 17.29 -13.48
N GLN A 168 3.57 17.10 -14.22
CA GLN A 168 3.74 17.72 -15.54
C GLN A 168 2.72 17.18 -16.55
N THR A 169 2.37 15.92 -16.43
CA THR A 169 1.32 15.29 -17.22
C THR A 169 -0.06 15.62 -16.66
N ASP A 170 -0.24 15.45 -15.35
CA ASP A 170 -1.55 15.54 -14.69
C ASP A 170 -2.16 16.95 -14.70
N ARG A 171 -1.33 18.01 -14.66
CA ARG A 171 -1.80 19.40 -14.72
C ARG A 171 -2.52 19.78 -16.01
N LYS A 172 -2.37 18.98 -17.06
CA LYS A 172 -3.04 19.16 -18.36
C LYS A 172 -4.43 18.53 -18.40
N LEU A 173 -4.75 17.70 -17.43
CA LEU A 173 -6.00 16.96 -17.31
C LEU A 173 -6.99 17.73 -16.44
N LYS A 174 -8.28 17.36 -16.53
CA LYS A 174 -9.30 17.89 -15.63
C LYS A 174 -9.02 17.51 -14.19
N ALA A 175 -9.53 18.29 -13.26
CA ALA A 175 -9.24 18.12 -11.83
C ALA A 175 -9.53 16.71 -11.29
N ASN A 176 -10.62 16.09 -11.74
CA ASN A 176 -11.08 14.77 -11.34
C ASN A 176 -10.92 13.72 -12.46
N ASP A 177 -10.01 13.94 -13.42
CA ASP A 177 -9.78 13.00 -14.50
C ASP A 177 -9.12 11.72 -13.93
N PRO A 178 -9.73 10.54 -14.08
CA PRO A 178 -9.21 9.29 -13.51
C PRO A 178 -7.87 8.85 -14.14
N ASN A 179 -7.45 9.47 -15.25
CA ASN A 179 -6.15 9.20 -15.87
C ASN A 179 -4.99 9.96 -15.20
N LYS A 180 -5.29 10.89 -14.26
CA LYS A 180 -4.22 11.51 -13.45
C LYS A 180 -3.47 10.45 -12.64
N THR A 181 -2.17 10.51 -12.65
CA THR A 181 -1.33 9.53 -11.96
C THR A 181 -1.62 9.45 -10.46
N ILE A 182 -1.88 10.60 -9.82
CA ILE A 182 -2.23 10.68 -8.39
C ILE A 182 -3.62 10.09 -8.07
N LEU A 183 -4.56 10.05 -9.04
CA LEU A 183 -5.91 9.51 -8.87
C LEU A 183 -5.99 8.02 -9.21
N GLN A 184 -4.96 7.44 -9.80
CA GLN A 184 -4.93 6.01 -10.07
C GLN A 184 -4.82 5.23 -8.75
N PRO A 185 -5.75 4.29 -8.47
CA PRO A 185 -5.76 3.55 -7.20
C PRO A 185 -4.43 2.87 -6.89
N ARG A 186 -3.77 2.28 -7.88
CA ARG A 186 -2.46 1.65 -7.70
C ARG A 186 -1.44 2.65 -7.15
N ASN A 187 -1.21 3.75 -7.85
CA ASN A 187 -0.20 4.73 -7.46
C ASN A 187 -0.50 5.36 -6.10
N ASN A 188 -1.80 5.64 -5.83
CA ASN A 188 -2.24 6.25 -4.59
C ASN A 188 -2.08 5.31 -3.39
N LEU A 189 -2.47 4.04 -3.51
CA LEU A 189 -2.35 3.03 -2.45
C LEU A 189 -0.89 2.63 -2.20
N GLU A 190 -0.11 2.38 -3.25
CA GLU A 190 1.32 2.07 -3.13
C GLU A 190 2.09 3.24 -2.45
N CYS A 191 1.73 4.49 -2.79
CA CYS A 191 2.28 5.66 -2.12
C CYS A 191 1.89 5.68 -0.63
N GLY A 192 0.64 5.41 -0.30
CA GLY A 192 0.18 5.32 1.08
C GLY A 192 0.95 4.30 1.90
N VAL A 193 1.24 3.14 1.33
CA VAL A 193 2.09 2.12 1.99
C VAL A 193 3.49 2.67 2.26
N LYS A 194 4.12 3.35 1.30
CA LYS A 194 5.45 3.98 1.49
C LYS A 194 5.44 5.03 2.60
N ILE A 195 4.40 5.85 2.68
CA ILE A 195 4.24 6.87 3.73
C ILE A 195 4.13 6.20 5.11
N LEU A 196 3.26 5.20 5.23
CA LEU A 196 3.05 4.48 6.48
C LEU A 196 4.31 3.72 6.90
N TYR A 197 4.97 3.03 5.97
CA TYR A 197 6.25 2.35 6.19
C TYR A 197 7.29 3.31 6.79
N LYS A 198 7.46 4.47 6.19
CA LYS A 198 8.41 5.48 6.70
C LYS A 198 8.08 5.91 8.12
N GLN A 199 6.78 6.08 8.44
CA GLN A 199 6.36 6.42 9.79
C GLN A 199 6.67 5.29 10.79
N VAL A 200 6.17 4.07 10.52
CA VAL A 200 6.12 3.01 11.54
C VAL A 200 7.40 2.18 11.59
N ILE A 201 8.12 2.05 10.47
CA ILE A 201 9.34 1.24 10.40
C ILE A 201 10.60 2.12 10.45
N GLU A 202 10.76 3.07 9.52
CA GLU A 202 11.99 3.88 9.48
C GLU A 202 12.10 4.80 10.70
N HIS A 203 11.00 5.45 11.08
CA HIS A 203 11.00 6.38 12.20
C HIS A 203 10.57 5.76 13.53
N GLN A 204 10.19 4.47 13.55
CA GLN A 204 9.75 3.74 14.75
C GLN A 204 8.63 4.47 15.53
N ARG A 205 7.74 5.16 14.82
CA ARG A 205 6.65 5.92 15.42
C ARG A 205 5.39 5.07 15.56
N PRO A 206 4.52 5.36 16.54
CA PRO A 206 3.25 4.68 16.67
C PRO A 206 2.40 4.77 15.39
N LEU A 207 1.56 3.77 15.17
CA LEU A 207 0.56 3.78 14.10
C LEU A 207 -0.39 4.98 14.26
N LEU A 208 -0.83 5.23 15.48
CA LEU A 208 -1.67 6.37 15.85
C LEU A 208 -0.84 7.56 16.34
N TYR A 209 -0.01 8.10 15.46
CA TYR A 209 0.93 9.17 15.79
C TYR A 209 0.30 10.56 15.59
N ARG A 210 0.34 11.42 16.62
CA ARG A 210 -0.29 12.76 16.61
C ARG A 210 0.25 13.70 15.52
N ALA A 211 1.48 13.52 15.08
CA ALA A 211 2.08 14.27 13.99
C ALA A 211 2.34 13.37 12.77
N GLY A 212 1.53 12.33 12.60
CA GLY A 212 1.54 11.46 11.43
C GLY A 212 1.00 12.18 10.19
N TYR A 213 1.19 11.57 9.03
CA TYR A 213 0.76 12.12 7.75
C TYR A 213 -0.76 12.38 7.73
N TRP A 214 -1.57 11.39 8.13
CA TRP A 214 -3.03 11.50 8.14
C TRP A 214 -3.56 11.95 9.50
N SER A 215 -4.30 13.05 9.53
CA SER A 215 -5.06 13.47 10.72
C SER A 215 -6.10 12.43 11.13
N THR A 216 -6.56 11.62 10.18
CA THR A 216 -7.46 10.49 10.38
C THR A 216 -6.88 9.38 11.27
N LEU A 217 -5.57 9.28 11.40
CA LEU A 217 -4.93 8.38 12.35
C LEU A 217 -4.61 9.03 13.71
N GLN A 218 -5.14 10.22 13.97
CA GLN A 218 -4.92 10.95 15.23
C GLN A 218 -6.13 10.81 16.15
N PRO A 219 -6.03 10.08 17.27
CA PRO A 219 -7.11 9.97 18.25
C PRO A 219 -7.61 11.33 18.71
N GLY A 220 -8.93 11.51 18.75
CA GLY A 220 -9.59 12.77 19.11
C GLY A 220 -10.03 13.62 17.91
N ARG A 221 -9.60 13.33 16.69
CA ARG A 221 -10.14 13.97 15.47
C ARG A 221 -11.46 13.32 15.05
N PRO A 222 -12.40 14.08 14.45
CA PRO A 222 -13.65 13.51 13.93
C PRO A 222 -13.43 12.40 12.87
N SER A 223 -12.47 12.60 11.97
CA SER A 223 -12.10 11.62 10.94
C SER A 223 -11.56 10.31 11.54
N TYR A 224 -10.85 10.38 12.69
CA TYR A 224 -10.42 9.19 13.42
C TYR A 224 -11.61 8.33 13.87
N GLN A 225 -12.71 8.92 14.28
CA GLN A 225 -13.89 8.16 14.70
C GLN A 225 -14.50 7.38 13.53
N VAL A 226 -14.49 7.96 12.32
CA VAL A 226 -14.95 7.29 11.09
C VAL A 226 -14.04 6.09 10.80
N PHE A 227 -12.73 6.30 10.79
CA PHE A 227 -11.74 5.24 10.62
C PHE A 227 -11.89 4.13 11.67
N ALA A 228 -11.92 4.48 12.95
CA ALA A 228 -12.03 3.52 14.05
C ALA A 228 -13.32 2.70 13.96
N LYS A 229 -14.44 3.31 13.53
CA LYS A 229 -15.69 2.61 13.30
C LYS A 229 -15.57 1.59 12.17
N GLN A 230 -14.88 1.93 11.08
CA GLN A 230 -14.62 0.98 9.99
C GLN A 230 -13.70 -0.16 10.43
N MET A 231 -12.74 0.11 11.32
CA MET A 231 -11.83 -0.89 11.88
C MET A 231 -12.47 -1.84 12.91
N THR A 232 -13.77 -1.77 13.15
CA THR A 232 -14.46 -2.68 14.11
C THR A 232 -14.64 -4.11 13.58
N ASN A 233 -14.51 -4.33 12.29
CA ASN A 233 -14.73 -5.61 11.63
C ASN A 233 -13.49 -6.11 10.86
N PRO A 234 -12.32 -6.22 11.49
CA PRO A 234 -11.10 -6.65 10.82
C PRO A 234 -11.18 -8.12 10.40
N PRO A 235 -10.24 -8.63 9.59
CA PRO A 235 -10.16 -10.04 9.25
C PRO A 235 -10.24 -10.95 10.48
N LEU A 236 -10.87 -12.12 10.33
CA LEU A 236 -11.09 -13.08 11.44
C LEU A 236 -9.80 -13.48 12.18
N ALA A 237 -8.69 -13.52 11.46
CA ALA A 237 -7.37 -13.82 12.02
C ALA A 237 -6.95 -12.85 13.13
N CYS A 238 -7.46 -11.61 13.15
CA CYS A 238 -7.21 -10.61 14.19
C CYS A 238 -7.76 -10.99 15.57
N GLY A 239 -8.73 -11.93 15.64
CA GLY A 239 -9.25 -12.46 16.92
C GLY A 239 -10.24 -11.57 17.67
N LEU A 240 -10.78 -10.52 17.03
CA LEU A 240 -11.81 -9.67 17.64
C LEU A 240 -13.21 -10.28 17.60
N TRP A 241 -13.41 -11.32 16.80
CA TRP A 241 -14.70 -11.98 16.64
C TRP A 241 -14.86 -13.15 17.61
N THR A 242 -15.90 -13.09 18.44
CA THR A 242 -16.28 -14.21 19.31
C THR A 242 -17.26 -15.18 18.65
N LYS A 243 -17.91 -14.77 17.53
CA LYS A 243 -18.79 -15.62 16.70
C LYS A 243 -18.70 -15.17 15.23
N PRO A 244 -18.66 -16.12 14.27
CA PRO A 244 -18.78 -15.77 12.86
C PRO A 244 -20.17 -15.13 12.63
N PRO A 245 -20.28 -14.12 11.73
CA PRO A 245 -21.56 -13.54 11.38
C PRO A 245 -22.49 -14.64 10.84
N VAL A 246 -23.73 -14.66 11.31
CA VAL A 246 -24.75 -15.72 11.06
C VAL A 246 -24.92 -16.05 9.58
N LYS A 247 -24.71 -15.11 8.68
CA LYS A 247 -24.81 -15.31 7.20
C LYS A 247 -23.77 -16.30 6.62
N GLN A 248 -22.57 -16.41 7.22
CA GLN A 248 -21.56 -17.38 6.74
C GLN A 248 -21.82 -18.79 7.24
N ALA A 249 -22.45 -18.93 8.42
CA ALA A 249 -22.85 -20.25 8.97
C ALA A 249 -23.95 -20.90 8.13
N GLU A 250 -24.89 -20.13 7.59
CA GLU A 250 -26.01 -20.62 6.79
C GLU A 250 -25.56 -21.10 5.41
N THR A 251 -24.62 -20.39 4.78
CA THR A 251 -24.01 -20.80 3.49
C THR A 251 -23.18 -22.08 3.64
N ALA A 252 -22.44 -22.22 4.73
CA ALA A 252 -21.64 -23.42 5.01
C ALA A 252 -22.50 -24.64 5.34
N LYS A 253 -23.66 -24.45 5.99
CA LYS A 253 -24.61 -25.53 6.29
C LYS A 253 -25.31 -26.01 5.03
N LYS A 254 -25.71 -25.09 4.12
CA LYS A 254 -26.35 -25.43 2.85
C LYS A 254 -25.40 -26.16 1.87
N ALA A 255 -24.10 -25.89 1.95
CA ALA A 255 -23.08 -26.59 1.13
C ALA A 255 -22.75 -28.00 1.66
N ARG A 256 -23.19 -28.38 2.87
CA ARG A 256 -22.94 -29.70 3.50
C ARG A 256 -24.12 -30.65 3.47
N GLU A 257 -25.29 -30.24 2.99
CA GLU A 257 -26.39 -31.17 2.80
C GLU A 257 -26.12 -32.07 1.60
N PRO A 258 -26.04 -33.40 1.79
CA PRO A 258 -25.86 -34.31 0.67
C PRO A 258 -27.10 -34.28 -0.22
N VAL A 259 -26.88 -34.09 -1.52
CA VAL A 259 -27.94 -34.23 -2.54
C VAL A 259 -28.50 -35.66 -2.42
N ALA A 260 -29.72 -35.76 -1.89
CA ALA A 260 -30.43 -37.03 -1.85
C ALA A 260 -30.63 -37.54 -3.28
N ASN A 261 -29.97 -38.65 -3.57
CA ASN A 261 -30.00 -39.31 -4.85
C ASN A 261 -31.36 -40.03 -5.00
N THR A 262 -32.35 -39.36 -5.60
CA THR A 262 -33.64 -39.99 -5.97
C THR A 262 -33.47 -40.75 -7.30
N ASN A 263 -32.77 -41.89 -7.26
CA ASN A 263 -32.97 -42.94 -8.22
C ASN A 263 -34.09 -43.83 -7.68
N SER A 264 -35.31 -43.61 -8.10
CA SER A 264 -36.41 -44.56 -7.98
C SER A 264 -36.76 -45.07 -9.35
N SER A 265 -36.41 -46.31 -9.56
CA SER A 265 -36.83 -47.17 -10.68
C SER A 265 -38.35 -47.34 -10.73
N HIS A 266 -38.91 -47.15 -11.92
CA HIS A 266 -39.97 -48.01 -12.45
C HIS A 266 -40.00 -47.87 -13.96
#